data_6409ecc2625b292fc1146523cd854b6c
#
_entry.id   6409ecc2625b292fc1146523cd854b6c
#
_cell.length_a   1.000
_cell.length_b   1.000
_cell.length_c   1.000
_cell.angle_alpha   90.00
_cell.angle_beta   90.00
_cell.angle_gamma   90.00
#
_symmetry.space_group_name_H-M   'P 1'
#
loop_
_entity.id
_entity.type
_entity.pdbx_description
1 polymer ?
#
loop_
_entity_poly.entity_id
_entity_poly.type
_entity_poly.pdbx_seq_one_letter_code
_entity_poly.pdbx_strand_id
1 'polypeptide(L)'
;MDYVKVFNPLTNGIKKMGFSWPLMKDNTTLLDRLRLAKFVLTTDRFTNGQKVRDFESAWSDWVGAKHSLYVSSGSTANYLLLAAVKELYNLKNGDKVLVPACTWITNVAPVIQLGFTPIFCDININNFSFCEEDLAHISEKHPDIKLIFVTHLIGYSANNDRYKTLFPNALILDDVCESHGCKNPDGTRRGSDSLGATFSFYFGHHISTVEGGMISTNNYELYDLMRIKRSHGLARESTRSKEYYEKYPDISNQFLFVTDGYNFRNHEICAVLGLSQLKRLDDIIQIRNRNFDDFIDLVKDFSHLFYIPKKYSTTSNFCFPLICREKETADKLKKIFDQRNIEHRPIISGNLLKQPCLKNYKVTTNKVELTVDLVHDNGIYLGNNQFVGNRELKELYKIFKEL
;
A
#
# COMPACT_ATOMS: atom_id res chain seq x y z
N MET A 1 -20.10 5.47 19.50
CA MET A 1 -20.87 6.13 18.41
C MET A 1 -21.28 5.06 17.43
N ASP A 2 -22.55 4.97 17.11
CA ASP A 2 -23.07 3.91 16.22
C ASP A 2 -22.78 4.31 14.77
N TYR A 3 -21.63 3.93 14.26
CA TYR A 3 -21.14 4.27 12.90
C TYR A 3 -22.12 3.85 11.80
N VAL A 4 -22.95 2.85 12.04
CA VAL A 4 -23.96 2.36 11.07
C VAL A 4 -25.01 3.43 10.74
N LYS A 5 -25.31 4.35 11.65
CA LYS A 5 -26.31 5.41 11.45
C LYS A 5 -25.79 6.64 10.70
N VAL A 6 -24.48 6.84 10.61
CA VAL A 6 -23.85 8.01 9.96
C VAL A 6 -23.65 7.77 8.45
N PHE A 7 -23.65 6.51 8.02
CA PHE A 7 -23.40 6.10 6.66
C PHE A 7 -24.70 5.82 5.89
N ASN A 8 -25.16 6.82 5.16
CA ASN A 8 -26.04 6.74 3.98
C ASN A 8 -27.56 6.51 4.18
N PRO A 9 -28.36 7.56 4.35
CA PRO A 9 -29.82 7.45 4.24
C PRO A 9 -30.39 7.45 2.80
N LEU A 10 -29.58 7.74 1.75
CA LEU A 10 -30.10 7.99 0.39
C LEU A 10 -30.03 6.80 -0.58
N THR A 11 -29.40 5.66 -0.20
CA THR A 11 -29.29 4.48 -1.08
C THR A 11 -30.12 3.27 -0.64
N ASN A 12 -30.99 3.39 0.35
CA ASN A 12 -31.92 2.33 0.72
C ASN A 12 -33.14 2.26 -0.22
N GLY A 13 -32.89 2.11 -1.50
CA GLY A 13 -33.86 1.53 -2.43
C GLY A 13 -34.01 0.05 -2.07
N ILE A 14 -35.25 -0.32 -1.68
CA ILE A 14 -35.69 -1.65 -1.25
C ILE A 14 -35.17 -2.75 -2.19
N LYS A 15 -34.00 -3.33 -1.89
CA LYS A 15 -33.69 -4.71 -2.28
C LYS A 15 -33.86 -5.56 -1.01
N LYS A 16 -34.71 -6.60 -1.08
CA LYS A 16 -34.61 -7.75 -0.15
C LYS A 16 -33.20 -8.31 -0.32
N MET A 17 -32.26 -7.76 0.41
CA MET A 17 -30.87 -8.17 0.28
C MET A 17 -30.69 -9.39 1.17
N GLY A 18 -30.45 -10.54 0.53
CA GLY A 18 -29.82 -11.68 1.15
C GLY A 18 -28.48 -11.29 1.80
N PHE A 19 -27.78 -12.23 2.37
CA PHE A 19 -26.42 -12.00 2.88
C PHE A 19 -25.52 -11.59 1.71
N SER A 20 -24.68 -10.58 1.92
CA SER A 20 -23.62 -10.17 1.00
C SER A 20 -22.46 -9.61 1.80
N TRP A 21 -21.26 -10.02 1.47
CA TRP A 21 -20.03 -9.53 2.06
C TRP A 21 -19.09 -9.05 0.96
N PRO A 22 -19.12 -7.76 0.62
CA PRO A 22 -18.24 -7.20 -0.39
C PRO A 22 -16.80 -7.10 0.14
N LEU A 23 -15.85 -7.26 -0.75
CA LEU A 23 -14.43 -7.11 -0.45
C LEU A 23 -14.11 -5.68 0.01
N MET A 24 -14.70 -4.70 -0.67
CA MET A 24 -14.51 -3.27 -0.43
C MET A 24 -15.85 -2.58 -0.21
N LYS A 25 -15.83 -1.54 0.61
CA LYS A 25 -17.03 -0.75 0.88
C LYS A 25 -16.68 0.73 0.92
N ASP A 26 -17.59 1.58 0.43
CA ASP A 26 -17.41 3.04 0.41
C ASP A 26 -17.23 3.58 1.83
N ASN A 27 -16.11 4.25 2.06
CA ASN A 27 -15.76 4.92 3.30
C ASN A 27 -16.31 6.35 3.40
N THR A 28 -16.92 6.86 2.32
CA THR A 28 -17.39 8.24 2.22
C THR A 28 -18.65 8.44 3.02
N THR A 29 -18.62 9.33 4.01
CA THR A 29 -19.77 9.71 4.83
C THR A 29 -20.59 10.82 4.16
N LEU A 30 -21.82 11.05 4.68
CA LEU A 30 -22.61 12.21 4.24
C LEU A 30 -21.86 13.52 4.51
N LEU A 31 -21.13 13.62 5.61
CA LEU A 31 -20.33 14.82 5.92
C LEU A 31 -19.19 15.06 4.92
N ASP A 32 -18.53 13.97 4.46
CA ASP A 32 -17.52 14.08 3.40
C ASP A 32 -18.14 14.63 2.11
N ARG A 33 -19.31 14.09 1.74
CA ARG A 33 -20.06 14.53 0.55
C ARG A 33 -20.51 16.01 0.64
N LEU A 34 -20.99 16.44 1.81
CA LEU A 34 -21.37 17.83 2.03
C LEU A 34 -20.16 18.78 2.00
N ARG A 35 -19.03 18.38 2.57
CA ARG A 35 -17.78 19.15 2.48
C ARG A 35 -17.29 19.27 1.05
N LEU A 36 -17.35 18.18 0.29
CA LEU A 36 -17.00 18.16 -1.12
C LEU A 36 -17.94 19.05 -1.94
N ALA A 37 -19.26 18.95 -1.75
CA ALA A 37 -20.24 19.77 -2.43
C ALA A 37 -20.02 21.26 -2.14
N LYS A 38 -19.79 21.63 -0.86
CA LYS A 38 -19.44 23.00 -0.48
C LYS A 38 -18.19 23.48 -1.23
N PHE A 39 -17.12 22.66 -1.24
CA PHE A 39 -15.88 23.01 -1.93
C PHE A 39 -16.10 23.24 -3.43
N VAL A 40 -16.81 22.33 -4.11
CA VAL A 40 -17.11 22.43 -5.55
C VAL A 40 -17.90 23.69 -5.89
N LEU A 41 -18.83 24.10 -5.01
CA LEU A 41 -19.66 25.29 -5.22
C LEU A 41 -18.93 26.61 -4.90
N THR A 42 -17.80 26.58 -4.18
CA THR A 42 -17.14 27.80 -3.68
C THR A 42 -15.71 27.98 -4.18
N THR A 43 -15.13 27.00 -4.87
CA THR A 43 -13.77 27.10 -5.38
C THR A 43 -13.72 27.60 -6.82
N ASP A 44 -12.68 28.32 -7.14
CA ASP A 44 -12.29 28.70 -8.52
C ASP A 44 -11.16 27.80 -9.06
N ARG A 45 -10.62 26.86 -8.23
CA ARG A 45 -9.49 26.02 -8.60
C ARG A 45 -9.69 24.57 -8.18
N PHE A 46 -9.65 23.65 -9.16
CA PHE A 46 -9.82 22.20 -8.98
C PHE A 46 -8.55 21.38 -9.11
N THR A 47 -7.48 21.97 -9.65
CA THR A 47 -6.20 21.31 -9.84
C THR A 47 -5.33 21.43 -8.59
N ASN A 48 -4.09 20.98 -8.67
CA ASN A 48 -3.08 20.99 -7.59
C ASN A 48 -2.92 22.39 -6.95
N GLY A 49 -3.55 22.63 -5.81
CA GLY A 49 -3.62 23.91 -5.12
C GLY A 49 -3.52 23.79 -3.60
N GLN A 50 -4.29 24.62 -2.86
CA GLN A 50 -4.15 24.72 -1.40
C GLN A 50 -4.64 23.47 -0.66
N LYS A 51 -5.75 22.82 -1.11
CA LYS A 51 -6.24 21.61 -0.44
C LYS A 51 -5.29 20.42 -0.58
N VAL A 52 -4.59 20.35 -1.71
CA VAL A 52 -3.50 19.38 -1.87
C VAL A 52 -2.41 19.64 -0.84
N ARG A 53 -1.94 20.88 -0.69
CA ARG A 53 -0.92 21.24 0.32
C ARG A 53 -1.39 21.00 1.75
N ASP A 54 -2.65 21.35 2.06
CA ASP A 54 -3.25 21.09 3.37
C ASP A 54 -3.27 19.59 3.68
N PHE A 55 -3.57 18.74 2.68
CA PHE A 55 -3.59 17.30 2.86
C PHE A 55 -2.18 16.72 3.00
N GLU A 56 -1.20 17.20 2.21
CA GLU A 56 0.21 16.84 2.32
C GLU A 56 0.73 17.13 3.75
N SER A 57 0.45 18.32 4.28
CA SER A 57 0.84 18.70 5.64
C SER A 57 0.17 17.85 6.71
N ALA A 58 -1.17 17.70 6.64
CA ALA A 58 -1.92 16.89 7.60
C ALA A 58 -1.50 15.41 7.59
N TRP A 59 -1.14 14.89 6.43
CA TRP A 59 -0.61 13.53 6.30
C TRP A 59 0.78 13.40 6.90
N SER A 60 1.67 14.39 6.67
CA SER A 60 3.00 14.45 7.30
C SER A 60 2.90 14.41 8.82
N ASP A 61 2.02 15.21 9.40
CA ASP A 61 1.78 15.25 10.85
C ASP A 61 1.24 13.88 11.35
N TRP A 62 0.31 13.27 10.60
CA TRP A 62 -0.27 11.99 10.99
C TRP A 62 0.74 10.84 10.92
N VAL A 63 1.55 10.76 9.86
CA VAL A 63 2.53 9.67 9.69
C VAL A 63 3.79 9.89 10.52
N GLY A 64 4.12 11.14 10.86
CA GLY A 64 5.33 11.53 11.58
C GLY A 64 6.55 11.75 10.67
N ALA A 65 6.32 12.08 9.39
CA ALA A 65 7.39 12.44 8.45
C ALA A 65 7.49 13.96 8.26
N LYS A 66 8.68 14.45 7.86
CA LYS A 66 8.88 15.89 7.64
C LYS A 66 8.17 16.41 6.41
N HIS A 67 8.05 15.59 5.36
CA HIS A 67 7.52 15.99 4.07
C HIS A 67 6.64 14.89 3.49
N SER A 68 5.53 15.28 2.90
CA SER A 68 4.66 14.39 2.11
C SER A 68 4.29 15.04 0.79
N LEU A 69 4.12 14.23 -0.24
CA LEU A 69 3.81 14.66 -1.59
C LEU A 69 2.63 13.87 -2.16
N TYR A 70 1.51 14.55 -2.43
CA TYR A 70 0.29 13.92 -2.93
C TYR A 70 0.35 13.74 -4.45
N VAL A 71 0.07 12.51 -4.92
CA VAL A 71 0.12 12.10 -6.32
C VAL A 71 -1.17 11.38 -6.73
N SER A 72 -1.30 11.09 -8.04
CA SER A 72 -2.54 10.58 -8.62
C SER A 72 -2.92 9.16 -8.23
N SER A 73 -1.99 8.32 -7.76
CA SER A 73 -2.24 6.95 -7.30
C SER A 73 -1.06 6.40 -6.49
N GLY A 74 -1.27 5.28 -5.78
CA GLY A 74 -0.16 4.53 -5.17
C GLY A 74 0.86 4.04 -6.21
N SER A 75 0.41 3.67 -7.40
CA SER A 75 1.28 3.27 -8.51
C SER A 75 2.21 4.38 -8.96
N THR A 76 1.69 5.61 -9.10
CA THR A 76 2.51 6.77 -9.44
C THR A 76 3.40 7.22 -8.29
N ALA A 77 2.99 6.94 -7.03
CA ALA A 77 3.85 7.14 -5.87
C ALA A 77 5.08 6.23 -5.91
N ASN A 78 4.89 4.92 -6.15
CA ASN A 78 5.98 3.95 -6.29
C ASN A 78 6.94 4.33 -7.42
N TYR A 79 6.38 4.68 -8.57
CA TYR A 79 7.20 5.06 -9.72
C TYR A 79 8.00 6.34 -9.48
N LEU A 80 7.35 7.39 -8.98
CA LEU A 80 7.98 8.68 -8.74
C LEU A 80 9.08 8.61 -7.68
N LEU A 81 8.84 7.86 -6.59
CA LEU A 81 9.84 7.66 -5.54
C LEU A 81 11.08 6.97 -6.11
N LEU A 82 10.91 5.87 -6.84
CA LEU A 82 12.02 5.14 -7.47
C LEU A 82 12.79 5.99 -8.50
N ALA A 83 12.06 6.75 -9.34
CA ALA A 83 12.69 7.62 -10.35
C ALA A 83 13.51 8.74 -9.70
N ALA A 84 13.00 9.34 -8.62
CA ALA A 84 13.72 10.38 -7.90
C ALA A 84 14.94 9.82 -7.14
N VAL A 85 14.80 8.66 -6.52
CA VAL A 85 15.93 7.97 -5.85
C VAL A 85 17.01 7.59 -6.86
N LYS A 86 16.61 7.07 -8.04
CA LYS A 86 17.56 6.76 -9.11
C LYS A 86 18.42 7.96 -9.49
N GLU A 87 17.80 9.11 -9.69
CA GLU A 87 18.52 10.34 -10.06
C GLU A 87 19.36 10.87 -8.90
N LEU A 88 18.76 11.03 -7.71
CA LEU A 88 19.43 11.65 -6.56
C LEU A 88 20.68 10.87 -6.11
N TYR A 89 20.60 9.54 -6.14
CA TYR A 89 21.70 8.65 -5.74
C TYR A 89 22.53 8.15 -6.91
N ASN A 90 22.29 8.67 -8.13
CA ASN A 90 23.03 8.34 -9.33
C ASN A 90 23.07 6.82 -9.63
N LEU A 91 21.96 6.12 -9.35
CA LEU A 91 21.82 4.69 -9.61
C LEU A 91 21.74 4.43 -11.12
N LYS A 92 22.27 3.29 -11.56
CA LYS A 92 22.44 2.97 -12.97
C LYS A 92 21.45 1.90 -13.44
N ASN A 93 21.30 1.82 -14.76
CA ASN A 93 20.64 0.67 -15.37
C ASN A 93 21.41 -0.61 -15.01
N GLY A 94 20.67 -1.66 -14.62
CA GLY A 94 21.25 -2.92 -14.18
C GLY A 94 21.52 -3.00 -12.67
N ASP A 95 21.49 -1.88 -11.92
CA ASP A 95 21.60 -1.94 -10.47
C ASP A 95 20.49 -2.82 -9.88
N LYS A 96 20.85 -3.63 -8.89
CA LYS A 96 19.96 -4.64 -8.30
C LYS A 96 19.03 -4.05 -7.25
N VAL A 97 17.75 -4.42 -7.35
CA VAL A 97 16.71 -4.05 -6.38
C VAL A 97 16.07 -5.30 -5.81
N LEU A 98 16.12 -5.47 -4.49
CA LEU A 98 15.44 -6.56 -3.80
C LEU A 98 13.94 -6.28 -3.69
N VAL A 99 13.12 -7.25 -4.13
CA VAL A 99 11.64 -7.18 -4.12
C VAL A 99 11.04 -8.50 -3.64
N PRO A 100 9.85 -8.50 -2.99
CA PRO A 100 9.19 -9.74 -2.59
C PRO A 100 8.51 -10.43 -3.78
N ALA A 101 8.46 -11.76 -3.76
CA ALA A 101 7.77 -12.56 -4.77
C ALA A 101 6.23 -12.47 -4.67
N CYS A 102 5.67 -12.07 -3.52
CA CYS A 102 4.26 -11.74 -3.33
C CYS A 102 4.12 -10.26 -3.00
N THR A 103 3.61 -9.50 -3.95
CA THR A 103 3.35 -8.06 -3.82
C THR A 103 2.41 -7.60 -4.93
N TRP A 104 1.95 -6.35 -4.87
CA TRP A 104 1.28 -5.74 -6.00
C TRP A 104 2.27 -5.43 -7.13
N ILE A 105 1.83 -5.57 -8.37
CA ILE A 105 2.71 -5.42 -9.56
C ILE A 105 3.45 -4.08 -9.60
N THR A 106 2.89 -3.01 -9.04
CA THR A 106 3.52 -1.67 -9.04
C THR A 106 4.65 -1.51 -8.04
N ASN A 107 4.96 -2.54 -7.25
CA ASN A 107 6.20 -2.63 -6.49
C ASN A 107 7.37 -3.14 -7.36
N VAL A 108 7.08 -3.84 -8.46
CA VAL A 108 8.07 -4.46 -9.36
C VAL A 108 8.15 -3.79 -10.72
N ALA A 109 7.01 -3.43 -11.33
CA ALA A 109 7.00 -2.85 -12.68
C ALA A 109 7.85 -1.59 -12.80
N PRO A 110 7.82 -0.61 -11.86
CA PRO A 110 8.72 0.55 -11.91
C PRO A 110 10.20 0.19 -11.81
N VAL A 111 10.55 -0.87 -11.07
CA VAL A 111 11.94 -1.36 -10.99
C VAL A 111 12.44 -1.73 -12.38
N ILE A 112 11.65 -2.50 -13.13
CA ILE A 112 11.99 -2.93 -14.51
C ILE A 112 11.95 -1.73 -15.47
N GLN A 113 10.90 -0.92 -15.42
CA GLN A 113 10.69 0.22 -16.32
C GLN A 113 11.79 1.28 -16.21
N LEU A 114 12.35 1.46 -15.02
CA LEU A 114 13.47 2.35 -14.76
C LEU A 114 14.84 1.71 -15.05
N GLY A 115 14.86 0.50 -15.60
CA GLY A 115 16.08 -0.20 -16.03
C GLY A 115 16.86 -0.87 -14.91
N PHE A 116 16.29 -1.05 -13.73
CA PHE A 116 16.87 -1.84 -12.65
C PHE A 116 16.72 -3.34 -12.87
N THR A 117 17.48 -4.14 -12.15
CA THR A 117 17.38 -5.60 -12.14
C THR A 117 16.70 -6.05 -10.85
N PRO A 118 15.45 -6.55 -10.89
CA PRO A 118 14.79 -7.08 -9.70
C PRO A 118 15.43 -8.40 -9.25
N ILE A 119 15.69 -8.51 -7.96
CA ILE A 119 16.08 -9.74 -7.27
C ILE A 119 14.90 -10.16 -6.40
N PHE A 120 14.28 -11.29 -6.72
CA PHE A 120 13.08 -11.74 -6.02
C PHE A 120 13.44 -12.63 -4.83
N CYS A 121 12.87 -12.31 -3.67
CA CYS A 121 12.95 -13.10 -2.45
C CYS A 121 11.61 -13.78 -2.16
N ASP A 122 11.62 -15.01 -1.67
CA ASP A 122 10.42 -15.68 -1.14
C ASP A 122 9.89 -14.95 0.09
N ILE A 123 8.70 -15.30 0.54
CA ILE A 123 8.00 -14.64 1.63
C ILE A 123 7.90 -15.52 2.89
N ASN A 124 7.68 -14.87 4.03
CA ASN A 124 7.34 -15.51 5.28
C ASN A 124 5.82 -15.63 5.42
N ILE A 125 5.30 -16.82 5.67
CA ILE A 125 3.87 -17.10 5.79
C ILE A 125 3.16 -16.32 6.92
N ASN A 126 3.91 -15.89 7.95
CA ASN A 126 3.32 -15.25 9.12
C ASN A 126 3.09 -13.74 8.97
N ASN A 127 3.81 -13.07 8.07
CA ASN A 127 3.77 -11.62 7.91
C ASN A 127 3.93 -11.16 6.45
N PHE A 128 4.02 -12.09 5.50
CA PHE A 128 4.18 -11.85 4.07
C PHE A 128 5.38 -10.96 3.68
N SER A 129 6.28 -10.67 4.62
CA SER A 129 7.54 -10.00 4.34
C SER A 129 8.57 -10.99 3.79
N PHE A 130 9.77 -10.53 3.48
CA PHE A 130 10.85 -11.39 2.99
C PHE A 130 11.12 -12.59 3.90
N CYS A 131 11.40 -13.74 3.31
CA CYS A 131 11.83 -14.95 4.03
C CYS A 131 13.25 -14.74 4.56
N GLU A 132 13.45 -14.90 5.87
CA GLU A 132 14.73 -14.66 6.55
C GLU A 132 15.87 -15.55 6.04
N GLU A 133 15.57 -16.82 5.73
CA GLU A 133 16.57 -17.79 5.23
C GLU A 133 17.04 -17.38 3.83
N ASP A 134 16.12 -16.96 2.97
CA ASP A 134 16.45 -16.49 1.62
C ASP A 134 17.18 -15.16 1.64
N LEU A 135 16.85 -14.26 2.56
CA LEU A 135 17.57 -12.99 2.72
C LEU A 135 19.05 -13.20 3.02
N ALA A 136 19.38 -14.15 3.92
CA ALA A 136 20.77 -14.49 4.23
C ALA A 136 21.50 -15.00 2.97
N HIS A 137 20.89 -15.95 2.25
CA HIS A 137 21.43 -16.45 0.98
C HIS A 137 21.59 -15.36 -0.09
N ILE A 138 20.60 -14.48 -0.21
CA ILE A 138 20.64 -13.36 -1.18
C ILE A 138 21.76 -12.38 -0.83
N SER A 139 21.96 -12.08 0.46
CA SER A 139 23.03 -11.17 0.89
C SER A 139 24.43 -11.67 0.55
N GLU A 140 24.64 -12.99 0.61
CA GLU A 140 25.90 -13.61 0.20
C GLU A 140 26.08 -13.61 -1.33
N LYS A 141 25.03 -13.94 -2.06
CA LYS A 141 25.05 -14.07 -3.53
C LYS A 141 25.01 -12.75 -4.27
N HIS A 142 24.36 -11.74 -3.69
CA HIS A 142 24.14 -10.41 -4.26
C HIS A 142 24.51 -9.29 -3.28
N PRO A 143 25.78 -9.19 -2.80
CA PRO A 143 26.21 -8.15 -1.87
C PRO A 143 26.19 -6.75 -2.51
N ASP A 144 25.98 -6.67 -3.81
CA ASP A 144 25.91 -5.46 -4.64
C ASP A 144 24.48 -4.90 -4.81
N ILE A 145 23.48 -5.44 -4.09
CA ILE A 145 22.13 -4.86 -4.05
C ILE A 145 22.21 -3.40 -3.59
N LYS A 146 21.65 -2.50 -4.42
CA LYS A 146 21.66 -1.04 -4.17
C LYS A 146 20.41 -0.54 -3.48
N LEU A 147 19.31 -1.26 -3.63
CA LEU A 147 18.01 -0.82 -3.13
C LEU A 147 17.16 -2.02 -2.70
N ILE A 148 16.41 -1.84 -1.62
CA ILE A 148 15.40 -2.79 -1.14
C ILE A 148 14.06 -2.08 -1.19
N PHE A 149 13.13 -2.57 -2.00
CA PHE A 149 11.77 -2.05 -2.03
C PHE A 149 10.85 -2.97 -1.25
N VAL A 150 10.66 -2.62 0.01
CA VAL A 150 9.90 -3.41 0.99
C VAL A 150 8.42 -3.19 0.76
N THR A 151 7.63 -4.26 0.74
CA THR A 151 6.16 -4.17 0.80
C THR A 151 5.68 -4.56 2.19
N HIS A 152 4.96 -3.66 2.85
CA HIS A 152 4.21 -3.92 4.08
C HIS A 152 2.83 -4.46 3.67
N LEU A 153 2.75 -5.78 3.44
CA LEU A 153 1.60 -6.40 2.78
C LEU A 153 0.46 -6.63 3.77
N ILE A 154 -0.78 -6.38 3.33
CA ILE A 154 -2.06 -6.65 4.02
C ILE A 154 -2.14 -6.23 5.49
N GLY A 155 -1.38 -5.21 5.86
CA GLY A 155 -1.38 -4.65 7.22
C GLY A 155 -0.22 -5.06 8.10
N TYR A 156 0.71 -5.88 7.61
CA TYR A 156 1.89 -6.28 8.37
C TYR A 156 3.06 -5.32 8.17
N SER A 157 3.81 -5.08 9.25
CA SER A 157 5.05 -4.32 9.21
C SER A 157 6.24 -5.27 9.04
N ALA A 158 7.06 -5.03 8.03
CA ALA A 158 8.30 -5.74 7.79
C ALA A 158 9.43 -5.24 8.72
N ASN A 159 10.50 -6.01 8.86
CA ASN A 159 11.62 -5.71 9.76
C ASN A 159 12.78 -5.01 9.02
N ASN A 160 12.71 -3.69 8.85
CA ASN A 160 13.73 -2.92 8.13
C ASN A 160 15.12 -2.97 8.81
N ASP A 161 15.21 -3.14 10.13
CA ASP A 161 16.50 -3.19 10.82
C ASP A 161 17.27 -4.47 10.45
N ARG A 162 16.54 -5.57 10.23
CA ARG A 162 17.14 -6.80 9.71
C ARG A 162 17.71 -6.58 8.31
N TYR A 163 17.00 -5.84 7.45
CA TYR A 163 17.48 -5.55 6.09
C TYR A 163 18.70 -4.64 6.09
N LYS A 164 18.74 -3.63 6.95
CA LYS A 164 19.92 -2.77 7.14
C LYS A 164 21.15 -3.58 7.60
N THR A 165 20.94 -4.58 8.46
CA THR A 165 22.01 -5.45 8.93
C THR A 165 22.59 -6.33 7.83
N LEU A 166 21.73 -6.92 6.98
CA LEU A 166 22.17 -7.81 5.90
C LEU A 166 22.70 -7.06 4.68
N PHE A 167 22.18 -5.87 4.42
CA PHE A 167 22.52 -5.04 3.25
C PHE A 167 22.86 -3.61 3.70
N PRO A 168 23.99 -3.39 4.40
CA PRO A 168 24.31 -2.12 5.05
C PRO A 168 24.47 -0.94 4.08
N ASN A 169 24.75 -1.23 2.81
CA ASN A 169 24.93 -0.22 1.76
C ASN A 169 23.69 -0.01 0.87
N ALA A 170 22.61 -0.75 1.11
CA ALA A 170 21.38 -0.64 0.32
C ALA A 170 20.46 0.46 0.89
N LEU A 171 19.86 1.23 -0.02
CA LEU A 171 18.78 2.15 0.31
C LEU A 171 17.50 1.36 0.56
N ILE A 172 16.72 1.75 1.57
CA ILE A 172 15.43 1.10 1.87
C ILE A 172 14.28 2.06 1.57
N LEU A 173 13.35 1.57 0.74
CA LEU A 173 12.08 2.22 0.43
C LEU A 173 10.93 1.34 0.90
N ASP A 174 9.88 1.95 1.41
CA ASP A 174 8.70 1.27 1.96
C ASP A 174 7.47 1.49 1.06
N ASP A 175 6.84 0.41 0.63
CA ASP A 175 5.47 0.44 0.11
C ASP A 175 4.51 0.10 1.26
N VAL A 176 3.78 1.10 1.73
CA VAL A 176 2.83 1.02 2.85
C VAL A 176 1.38 1.13 2.35
N CYS A 177 1.15 0.93 1.04
CA CYS A 177 -0.17 1.13 0.41
C CYS A 177 -1.28 0.31 1.08
N GLU A 178 -0.99 -0.89 1.58
CA GLU A 178 -1.97 -1.76 2.23
C GLU A 178 -1.88 -1.73 3.77
N SER A 179 -1.03 -0.89 4.35
CA SER A 179 -0.67 -0.96 5.76
C SER A 179 -0.67 0.40 6.45
N HIS A 180 -1.64 1.28 6.11
CA HIS A 180 -1.78 2.60 6.74
C HIS A 180 -1.86 2.46 8.26
N GLY A 181 -0.93 3.12 8.97
CA GLY A 181 -0.85 3.11 10.42
C GLY A 181 -0.23 1.86 11.04
N CYS A 182 0.32 0.92 10.24
CA CYS A 182 1.21 -0.09 10.81
C CYS A 182 2.45 0.60 11.41
N LYS A 183 3.06 -0.06 12.39
CA LYS A 183 4.07 0.58 13.24
C LYS A 183 5.43 -0.08 13.11
N ASN A 184 6.45 0.70 13.42
CA ASN A 184 7.78 0.22 13.75
C ASN A 184 7.79 -0.44 15.14
N PRO A 185 8.83 -1.21 15.48
CA PRO A 185 8.97 -1.78 16.81
C PRO A 185 8.99 -0.74 17.95
N ASP A 186 9.44 0.48 17.69
CA ASP A 186 9.44 1.60 18.64
C ASP A 186 8.08 2.31 18.81
N GLY A 187 7.06 1.87 18.05
CA GLY A 187 5.71 2.40 18.09
C GLY A 187 5.44 3.57 17.14
N THR A 188 6.44 4.12 16.46
CA THR A 188 6.25 5.12 15.40
C THR A 188 5.52 4.50 14.21
N ARG A 189 4.80 5.31 13.40
CA ARG A 189 4.14 4.80 12.21
C ARG A 189 5.14 4.49 11.11
N ARG A 190 4.94 3.38 10.40
CA ARG A 190 5.74 3.04 9.23
C ARG A 190 5.61 4.13 8.17
N GLY A 191 6.74 4.51 7.57
CA GLY A 191 6.84 5.64 6.66
C GLY A 191 7.42 6.90 7.30
N SER A 192 7.66 6.91 8.62
CA SER A 192 8.33 8.01 9.33
C SER A 192 9.87 7.88 9.33
N ASP A 193 10.41 6.69 9.08
CA ASP A 193 11.83 6.34 9.33
C ASP A 193 12.61 5.84 8.10
N SER A 194 11.95 5.54 7.00
CA SER A 194 12.60 5.13 5.75
C SER A 194 13.09 6.32 4.93
N LEU A 195 13.93 6.05 3.92
CA LEU A 195 14.33 7.07 2.94
C LEU A 195 13.11 7.66 2.23
N GLY A 196 12.12 6.82 1.92
CA GLY A 196 10.84 7.22 1.37
C GLY A 196 9.82 6.11 1.51
N ALA A 197 8.58 6.48 1.78
CA ALA A 197 7.45 5.57 1.91
C ALA A 197 6.28 6.00 1.02
N THR A 198 5.61 5.02 0.42
CA THR A 198 4.46 5.25 -0.46
C THR A 198 3.17 4.73 0.15
N PHE A 199 2.07 5.41 -0.17
CA PHE A 199 0.72 5.08 0.30
C PHE A 199 -0.27 5.20 -0.85
N SER A 200 -1.34 4.41 -0.80
CA SER A 200 -2.43 4.45 -1.77
C SER A 200 -3.74 4.83 -1.11
N PHE A 201 -4.54 5.65 -1.79
CA PHE A 201 -5.87 6.06 -1.36
C PHE A 201 -6.95 5.59 -2.34
N TYR A 202 -6.71 4.44 -2.98
CA TYR A 202 -7.71 3.77 -3.81
C TYR A 202 -8.90 3.30 -2.95
N PHE A 203 -10.03 3.05 -3.57
CA PHE A 203 -11.31 2.74 -2.96
C PHE A 203 -11.28 1.65 -1.85
N GLY A 204 -10.43 0.65 -1.96
CA GLY A 204 -10.35 -0.48 -1.02
C GLY A 204 -9.49 -0.24 0.22
N HIS A 205 -8.74 0.85 0.30
CA HIS A 205 -7.80 1.11 1.39
C HIS A 205 -8.49 1.64 2.67
N HIS A 206 -7.71 1.85 3.73
CA HIS A 206 -8.21 2.35 5.03
C HIS A 206 -8.88 3.72 4.90
N ILE A 207 -8.38 4.56 3.99
CA ILE A 207 -8.97 5.83 3.57
C ILE A 207 -8.94 5.89 2.03
N SER A 208 -9.91 6.56 1.44
CA SER A 208 -10.02 6.67 -0.01
C SER A 208 -10.25 8.12 -0.45
N THR A 209 -9.48 8.53 -1.46
CA THR A 209 -9.67 9.81 -2.13
C THR A 209 -10.23 9.64 -3.54
N VAL A 210 -11.01 8.56 -3.77
CA VAL A 210 -11.40 8.01 -5.07
C VAL A 210 -10.19 7.38 -5.75
N GLU A 211 -9.27 8.20 -6.21
CA GLU A 211 -7.91 7.88 -6.63
C GLU A 211 -6.92 8.78 -5.90
N GLY A 212 -5.74 8.26 -5.60
CA GLY A 212 -4.69 9.02 -4.95
C GLY A 212 -3.55 8.16 -4.42
N GLY A 213 -2.43 8.82 -4.19
CA GLY A 213 -1.27 8.27 -3.50
C GLY A 213 -0.49 9.35 -2.78
N MET A 214 0.32 8.95 -1.81
CA MET A 214 1.19 9.86 -1.07
C MET A 214 2.59 9.28 -1.02
N ILE A 215 3.59 10.15 -1.03
CA ILE A 215 4.98 9.79 -0.76
C ILE A 215 5.43 10.59 0.45
N SER A 216 5.94 9.93 1.48
CA SER A 216 6.47 10.59 2.68
C SER A 216 7.98 10.36 2.80
N THR A 217 8.73 11.38 3.22
CA THR A 217 10.17 11.31 3.40
C THR A 217 10.65 12.34 4.41
N ASN A 218 11.79 12.05 5.05
CA ASN A 218 12.52 13.02 5.88
C ASN A 218 13.67 13.70 5.11
N ASN A 219 13.95 13.24 3.89
CA ASN A 219 15.02 13.78 3.04
C ASN A 219 14.47 14.94 2.19
N TYR A 220 14.93 16.14 2.47
CA TYR A 220 14.50 17.36 1.79
C TYR A 220 14.87 17.38 0.30
N GLU A 221 16.06 16.94 -0.07
CA GLU A 221 16.51 16.91 -1.47
C GLU A 221 15.66 15.95 -2.31
N LEU A 222 15.34 14.78 -1.73
CA LEU A 222 14.44 13.82 -2.36
C LEU A 222 13.03 14.40 -2.53
N TYR A 223 12.50 15.07 -1.50
CA TYR A 223 11.20 15.73 -1.54
C TYR A 223 11.13 16.80 -2.63
N ASP A 224 12.13 17.70 -2.69
CA ASP A 224 12.15 18.78 -3.67
C ASP A 224 12.27 18.25 -5.11
N LEU A 225 13.13 17.24 -5.33
CA LEU A 225 13.25 16.58 -6.63
C LEU A 225 11.94 15.90 -7.05
N MET A 226 11.25 15.22 -6.12
CA MET A 226 9.94 14.61 -6.41
C MET A 226 8.87 15.66 -6.76
N ARG A 227 8.87 16.83 -6.13
CA ARG A 227 7.95 17.93 -6.49
C ARG A 227 8.15 18.38 -7.94
N ILE A 228 9.41 18.56 -8.33
CA ILE A 228 9.79 18.94 -9.69
C ILE A 228 9.35 17.83 -10.67
N LYS A 229 9.73 16.58 -10.43
CA LYS A 229 9.41 15.43 -11.28
C LYS A 229 7.90 15.14 -11.37
N ARG A 230 7.13 15.33 -10.28
CA ARG A 230 5.67 15.20 -10.29
C ARG A 230 4.99 16.11 -11.33
N SER A 231 5.63 17.23 -11.63
CA SER A 231 5.06 18.31 -12.45
C SER A 231 5.99 18.65 -13.63
N HIS A 232 6.23 17.69 -14.50
CA HIS A 232 6.94 17.83 -15.78
C HIS A 232 8.44 18.21 -15.69
N GLY A 233 9.07 18.22 -14.54
CA GLY A 233 10.45 18.68 -14.38
C GLY A 233 10.58 20.20 -14.26
N LEU A 234 9.48 20.93 -13.97
CA LEU A 234 9.43 22.40 -13.93
C LEU A 234 10.13 22.96 -12.67
N ALA A 235 11.07 23.85 -12.87
CA ALA A 235 11.82 24.56 -11.81
C ALA A 235 10.91 25.29 -10.83
N ARG A 236 9.78 25.87 -11.29
CA ARG A 236 8.82 26.60 -10.45
C ARG A 236 8.17 25.74 -9.34
N GLU A 237 8.21 24.43 -9.47
CA GLU A 237 7.69 23.49 -8.47
C GLU A 237 8.70 23.24 -7.33
N SER A 238 9.99 23.55 -7.54
CA SER A 238 11.01 23.52 -6.51
C SER A 238 10.75 24.56 -5.45
N THR A 239 11.07 24.23 -4.21
CA THR A 239 11.16 25.20 -3.10
C THR A 239 12.31 26.16 -3.27
N ARG A 240 13.30 25.79 -4.11
CA ARG A 240 14.49 26.59 -4.46
C ARG A 240 14.43 27.12 -5.91
N SER A 241 13.25 27.41 -6.43
CA SER A 241 13.05 27.83 -7.82
C SER A 241 13.90 29.05 -8.22
N LYS A 242 14.17 29.97 -7.29
CA LYS A 242 15.02 31.15 -7.54
C LYS A 242 16.44 30.78 -7.95
N GLU A 243 17.04 29.76 -7.31
CA GLU A 243 18.39 29.28 -7.62
C GLU A 243 18.47 28.78 -9.10
N TYR A 244 17.42 28.09 -9.55
CA TYR A 244 17.33 27.65 -10.94
C TYR A 244 17.17 28.82 -11.91
N TYR A 245 16.40 29.85 -11.56
CA TYR A 245 16.21 31.03 -12.41
C TYR A 245 17.50 31.83 -12.55
N GLU A 246 18.27 31.96 -11.46
CA GLU A 246 19.58 32.60 -11.48
C GLU A 246 20.62 31.82 -12.30
N LYS A 247 20.54 30.49 -12.25
CA LYS A 247 21.45 29.60 -13.00
C LYS A 247 21.18 29.59 -14.52
N TYR A 248 19.92 29.83 -14.93
CA TYR A 248 19.49 29.79 -16.33
C TYR A 248 18.75 31.06 -16.73
N PRO A 249 19.43 32.22 -16.71
CA PRO A 249 18.76 33.54 -16.90
C PRO A 249 18.17 33.73 -18.31
N ASP A 250 18.68 33.02 -19.30
CA ASP A 250 18.23 33.12 -20.70
C ASP A 250 16.98 32.29 -21.02
N ILE A 251 16.49 31.49 -20.04
CA ILE A 251 15.30 30.66 -20.22
C ILE A 251 14.13 31.26 -19.41
N SER A 252 12.96 31.29 -20.04
CA SER A 252 11.74 31.75 -19.37
C SER A 252 11.46 30.97 -18.10
N ASN A 253 11.31 31.63 -16.96
CA ASN A 253 10.97 31.04 -15.67
C ASN A 253 9.65 30.26 -15.70
N GLN A 254 8.75 30.54 -16.64
CA GLN A 254 7.48 29.84 -16.79
C GLN A 254 7.66 28.40 -17.32
N PHE A 255 8.68 28.16 -18.14
CA PHE A 255 8.92 26.90 -18.84
C PHE A 255 10.37 26.43 -18.71
N LEU A 256 11.00 26.66 -17.57
CA LEU A 256 12.31 26.12 -17.25
C LEU A 256 12.14 24.69 -16.74
N PHE A 257 12.58 23.70 -17.53
CA PHE A 257 12.63 22.28 -17.16
C PHE A 257 14.06 21.94 -16.73
N VAL A 258 14.24 21.52 -15.48
CA VAL A 258 15.56 21.26 -14.88
C VAL A 258 15.89 19.77 -14.77
N THR A 259 14.92 18.93 -14.96
CA THR A 259 15.05 17.46 -15.11
C THR A 259 13.91 16.96 -16.00
N ASP A 260 13.95 15.69 -16.41
CA ASP A 260 12.77 15.00 -16.94
C ASP A 260 11.68 14.87 -15.85
N GLY A 261 10.42 14.75 -16.24
CA GLY A 261 9.36 14.66 -15.27
C GLY A 261 8.04 14.14 -15.84
N TYR A 262 7.07 14.00 -14.95
CA TYR A 262 5.79 13.37 -15.22
C TYR A 262 4.63 14.34 -14.93
N ASN A 263 3.41 13.95 -15.28
CA ASN A 263 2.20 14.61 -14.77
C ASN A 263 1.47 13.65 -13.81
N PHE A 264 2.00 13.56 -12.57
CA PHE A 264 1.44 12.73 -11.51
C PHE A 264 0.72 13.54 -10.42
N ARG A 265 0.37 14.79 -10.73
CA ARG A 265 -0.39 15.66 -9.83
C ARG A 265 -1.78 15.09 -9.56
N ASN A 266 -2.30 15.33 -8.35
CA ASN A 266 -3.68 15.00 -8.02
C ASN A 266 -4.52 16.29 -7.87
N HIS A 267 -5.82 16.12 -7.66
CA HIS A 267 -6.83 17.18 -7.69
C HIS A 267 -7.22 17.64 -6.29
N GLU A 268 -7.64 18.89 -6.17
CA GLU A 268 -8.17 19.48 -4.93
C GLU A 268 -9.40 18.71 -4.41
N ILE A 269 -10.27 18.24 -5.28
CA ILE A 269 -11.46 17.42 -4.97
C ILE A 269 -11.05 16.19 -4.14
N CYS A 270 -10.03 15.47 -4.59
CA CYS A 270 -9.52 14.29 -3.93
C CYS A 270 -8.89 14.63 -2.57
N ALA A 271 -8.15 15.75 -2.50
CA ALA A 271 -7.54 16.21 -1.25
C ALA A 271 -8.58 16.60 -0.19
N VAL A 272 -9.70 17.20 -0.56
CA VAL A 272 -10.82 17.52 0.35
C VAL A 272 -11.39 16.24 0.99
N LEU A 273 -11.54 15.17 0.21
CA LEU A 273 -11.97 13.86 0.74
C LEU A 273 -10.93 13.28 1.69
N GLY A 274 -9.64 13.34 1.33
CA GLY A 274 -8.53 12.89 2.16
C GLY A 274 -8.49 13.60 3.52
N LEU A 275 -8.53 14.93 3.53
CA LEU A 275 -8.58 15.77 4.74
C LEU A 275 -9.77 15.42 5.64
N SER A 276 -10.91 15.10 5.05
CA SER A 276 -12.11 14.74 5.82
C SER A 276 -11.99 13.36 6.45
N GLN A 277 -11.44 12.38 5.71
CA GLN A 277 -11.32 10.99 6.17
C GLN A 277 -10.15 10.78 7.13
N LEU A 278 -9.07 11.54 6.98
CA LEU A 278 -7.89 11.45 7.86
C LEU A 278 -8.25 11.63 9.33
N LYS A 279 -9.25 12.44 9.63
CA LYS A 279 -9.74 12.72 11.01
C LYS A 279 -10.27 11.49 11.75
N ARG A 280 -10.63 10.43 11.03
CA ARG A 280 -11.18 9.19 11.60
C ARG A 280 -10.36 7.94 11.22
N LEU A 281 -9.18 8.13 10.61
CA LEU A 281 -8.37 7.01 10.14
C LEU A 281 -7.93 6.11 11.29
N ASP A 282 -7.51 6.67 12.42
CA ASP A 282 -7.10 5.89 13.59
C ASP A 282 -8.26 5.04 14.17
N ASP A 283 -9.48 5.58 14.21
CA ASP A 283 -10.67 4.84 14.62
C ASP A 283 -10.97 3.66 13.68
N ILE A 284 -10.83 3.88 12.36
CA ILE A 284 -11.01 2.84 11.35
C ILE A 284 -9.96 1.72 11.53
N ILE A 285 -8.71 2.08 11.77
CA ILE A 285 -7.62 1.13 12.04
C ILE A 285 -7.93 0.29 13.29
N GLN A 286 -8.38 0.92 14.37
CA GLN A 286 -8.74 0.21 15.60
C GLN A 286 -9.89 -0.79 15.38
N ILE A 287 -10.93 -0.40 14.62
CA ILE A 287 -12.04 -1.29 14.29
C ILE A 287 -11.55 -2.49 13.46
N ARG A 288 -10.75 -2.25 12.40
CA ARG A 288 -10.20 -3.32 11.57
C ARG A 288 -9.32 -4.28 12.37
N ASN A 289 -8.50 -3.76 13.28
CA ASN A 289 -7.64 -4.58 14.13
C ASN A 289 -8.45 -5.44 15.11
N ARG A 290 -9.53 -4.91 15.71
CA ARG A 290 -10.43 -5.68 16.55
C ARG A 290 -11.17 -6.78 15.77
N ASN A 291 -11.70 -6.44 14.59
CA ASN A 291 -12.30 -7.45 13.70
C ASN A 291 -11.31 -8.57 13.36
N PHE A 292 -10.04 -8.23 13.23
CA PHE A 292 -8.98 -9.20 12.95
C PHE A 292 -8.68 -10.10 14.16
N ASP A 293 -8.76 -9.58 15.39
CA ASP A 293 -8.65 -10.41 16.60
C ASP A 293 -9.77 -11.45 16.63
N ASP A 294 -11.02 -11.02 16.45
CA ASP A 294 -12.19 -11.90 16.42
C ASP A 294 -12.09 -12.96 15.31
N PHE A 295 -11.54 -12.56 14.14
CA PHE A 295 -11.29 -13.46 13.03
C PHE A 295 -10.21 -14.51 13.35
N ILE A 296 -9.10 -14.11 13.97
CA ILE A 296 -8.04 -15.05 14.38
C ILE A 296 -8.60 -16.06 15.38
N ASP A 297 -9.39 -15.61 16.35
CA ASP A 297 -9.99 -16.52 17.35
C ASP A 297 -10.93 -17.53 16.67
N LEU A 298 -11.70 -17.12 15.68
CA LEU A 298 -12.51 -18.03 14.88
C LEU A 298 -11.65 -19.05 14.13
N VAL A 299 -10.58 -18.62 13.45
CA VAL A 299 -9.71 -19.52 12.65
C VAL A 299 -8.98 -20.55 13.52
N LYS A 300 -8.67 -20.22 14.78
CA LYS A 300 -8.03 -21.17 15.72
C LYS A 300 -8.85 -22.44 15.93
N ASP A 301 -10.18 -22.34 15.94
CA ASP A 301 -11.08 -23.52 16.07
C ASP A 301 -10.99 -24.46 14.87
N PHE A 302 -10.46 -23.96 13.75
CA PHE A 302 -10.31 -24.68 12.47
C PHE A 302 -8.84 -24.81 12.04
N SER A 303 -7.93 -24.89 12.99
CA SER A 303 -6.47 -24.99 12.73
C SER A 303 -6.05 -26.24 11.94
N HIS A 304 -6.91 -27.26 11.86
CA HIS A 304 -6.73 -28.42 11.00
C HIS A 304 -6.96 -28.11 9.50
N LEU A 305 -7.72 -27.05 9.18
CA LEU A 305 -8.01 -26.62 7.80
C LEU A 305 -7.08 -25.47 7.36
N PHE A 306 -6.70 -24.59 8.29
CA PHE A 306 -6.02 -23.34 7.97
C PHE A 306 -4.71 -23.16 8.72
N TYR A 307 -3.77 -22.41 8.13
CA TYR A 307 -2.69 -21.77 8.86
C TYR A 307 -3.27 -20.59 9.65
N ILE A 308 -2.96 -20.51 10.94
CA ILE A 308 -3.50 -19.45 11.80
C ILE A 308 -2.78 -18.14 11.51
N PRO A 309 -3.47 -17.08 11.07
CA PRO A 309 -2.85 -15.77 10.89
C PRO A 309 -2.28 -15.23 12.20
N LYS A 310 -1.08 -14.66 12.15
CA LYS A 310 -0.48 -14.00 13.31
C LYS A 310 -0.83 -12.53 13.32
N LYS A 311 -1.09 -11.97 14.50
CA LYS A 311 -1.16 -10.53 14.72
C LYS A 311 0.01 -10.08 15.58
N TYR A 312 0.59 -8.96 15.22
CA TYR A 312 1.67 -8.31 15.96
C TYR A 312 1.16 -6.97 16.51
N SER A 313 1.80 -6.44 17.56
CA SER A 313 1.50 -5.10 18.09
C SER A 313 1.65 -3.97 17.05
N THR A 314 2.42 -4.24 16.00
CA THR A 314 2.69 -3.33 14.89
C THR A 314 1.68 -3.41 13.76
N THR A 315 0.76 -4.39 13.76
CA THR A 315 -0.18 -4.66 12.66
C THR A 315 -1.26 -3.58 12.54
N SER A 316 -1.54 -3.17 11.31
CA SER A 316 -2.73 -2.39 10.91
C SER A 316 -3.50 -3.18 9.85
N ASN A 317 -4.44 -4.03 10.27
CA ASN A 317 -5.04 -5.03 9.39
C ASN A 317 -5.78 -4.41 8.19
N PHE A 318 -5.49 -4.97 7.01
CA PHE A 318 -6.11 -4.57 5.75
C PHE A 318 -7.27 -5.50 5.33
N CYS A 319 -7.09 -6.80 5.51
CA CYS A 319 -8.04 -7.82 5.09
C CYS A 319 -7.90 -9.08 5.97
N PHE A 320 -8.80 -10.05 5.79
CA PHE A 320 -8.72 -11.34 6.47
C PHE A 320 -8.04 -12.38 5.59
N PRO A 321 -6.74 -12.68 5.80
CA PRO A 321 -6.04 -13.71 5.05
C PRO A 321 -6.45 -15.10 5.55
N LEU A 322 -6.79 -16.00 4.63
CA LEU A 322 -6.99 -17.41 4.85
C LEU A 322 -6.00 -18.19 3.98
N ILE A 323 -5.15 -18.99 4.59
CA ILE A 323 -4.27 -19.91 3.88
C ILE A 323 -4.70 -21.32 4.26
N CYS A 324 -5.31 -22.02 3.32
CA CYS A 324 -5.71 -23.40 3.51
C CYS A 324 -4.49 -24.31 3.56
N ARG A 325 -4.55 -25.39 4.37
CA ARG A 325 -3.49 -26.40 4.39
C ARG A 325 -3.44 -27.18 3.09
N GLU A 326 -4.62 -27.47 2.54
CA GLU A 326 -4.78 -28.23 1.30
C GLU A 326 -5.45 -27.38 0.22
N LYS A 327 -5.04 -27.58 -1.04
CA LYS A 327 -5.56 -26.87 -2.19
C LYS A 327 -7.04 -27.16 -2.43
N GLU A 328 -7.45 -28.40 -2.24
CA GLU A 328 -8.83 -28.86 -2.37
C GLU A 328 -9.76 -28.10 -1.42
N THR A 329 -9.30 -27.82 -0.21
CA THR A 329 -10.04 -26.99 0.76
C THR A 329 -10.19 -25.57 0.26
N ALA A 330 -9.13 -24.98 -0.29
CA ALA A 330 -9.19 -23.63 -0.87
C ALA A 330 -10.18 -23.56 -2.04
N ASP A 331 -10.16 -24.54 -2.93
CA ASP A 331 -11.04 -24.57 -4.10
C ASP A 331 -12.53 -24.83 -3.72
N LYS A 332 -12.77 -25.66 -2.70
CA LYS A 332 -14.11 -25.86 -2.12
C LYS A 332 -14.61 -24.56 -1.47
N LEU A 333 -13.76 -23.89 -0.70
CA LEU A 333 -14.08 -22.65 0.01
C LEU A 333 -14.45 -21.51 -0.96
N LYS A 334 -13.70 -21.33 -2.05
CA LYS A 334 -14.01 -20.35 -3.11
C LYS A 334 -15.40 -20.56 -3.68
N LYS A 335 -15.77 -21.82 -3.99
CA LYS A 335 -17.11 -22.16 -4.52
C LYS A 335 -18.22 -21.82 -3.52
N ILE A 336 -18.02 -22.11 -2.22
CA ILE A 336 -18.98 -21.77 -1.16
C ILE A 336 -19.11 -20.25 -1.02
N PHE A 337 -17.99 -19.49 -1.07
CA PHE A 337 -18.03 -18.04 -1.02
C PHE A 337 -18.82 -17.44 -2.17
N ASP A 338 -18.61 -17.92 -3.40
CA ASP A 338 -19.38 -17.49 -4.58
C ASP A 338 -20.88 -17.74 -4.38
N GLN A 339 -21.26 -18.93 -3.92
CA GLN A 339 -22.67 -19.29 -3.65
C GLN A 339 -23.32 -18.45 -2.56
N ARG A 340 -22.53 -18.00 -1.56
CA ARG A 340 -23.02 -17.21 -0.43
C ARG A 340 -22.83 -15.71 -0.61
N ASN A 341 -22.44 -15.27 -1.79
CA ASN A 341 -22.25 -13.84 -2.10
C ASN A 341 -21.18 -13.17 -1.22
N ILE A 342 -20.08 -13.88 -0.98
CA ILE A 342 -18.89 -13.43 -0.28
C ILE A 342 -17.79 -13.16 -1.29
N GLU A 343 -17.47 -11.89 -1.51
CA GLU A 343 -16.35 -11.54 -2.38
C GLU A 343 -15.02 -11.94 -1.76
N HIS A 344 -14.19 -12.59 -2.56
CA HIS A 344 -12.86 -13.02 -2.16
C HIS A 344 -11.86 -12.84 -3.30
N ARG A 345 -10.58 -12.83 -2.97
CA ARG A 345 -9.47 -12.77 -3.95
C ARG A 345 -8.31 -13.64 -3.50
N PRO A 346 -7.42 -14.04 -4.43
CA PRO A 346 -6.10 -14.56 -4.07
C PRO A 346 -5.36 -13.57 -3.17
N ILE A 347 -4.44 -14.04 -2.32
CA ILE A 347 -3.60 -13.14 -1.53
C ILE A 347 -2.80 -12.26 -2.50
N ILE A 348 -3.28 -11.05 -2.69
CA ILE A 348 -2.78 -10.02 -3.61
C ILE A 348 -2.58 -10.58 -5.02
N SER A 349 -1.34 -10.83 -5.45
CA SER A 349 -1.03 -11.45 -6.76
C SER A 349 -0.69 -12.94 -6.66
N GLY A 350 -0.66 -13.50 -5.44
CA GLY A 350 -0.01 -14.79 -5.19
C GLY A 350 1.47 -14.73 -5.55
N ASN A 351 2.00 -15.78 -6.20
CA ASN A 351 3.33 -15.74 -6.78
C ASN A 351 3.34 -14.88 -8.05
N LEU A 352 3.89 -13.68 -7.92
CA LEU A 352 3.95 -12.70 -9.00
C LEU A 352 4.74 -13.23 -10.22
N LEU A 353 5.70 -14.14 -10.01
CA LEU A 353 6.52 -14.73 -11.05
C LEU A 353 5.77 -15.73 -11.95
N LYS A 354 4.56 -16.17 -11.54
CA LYS A 354 3.64 -16.92 -12.41
C LYS A 354 2.91 -16.02 -13.43
N GLN A 355 3.03 -14.70 -13.30
CA GLN A 355 2.42 -13.76 -14.25
C GLN A 355 3.22 -13.73 -15.58
N PRO A 356 2.53 -13.67 -16.74
CA PRO A 356 3.19 -13.72 -18.04
C PRO A 356 4.27 -12.66 -18.25
N CYS A 357 4.09 -11.46 -17.68
CA CYS A 357 5.05 -10.36 -17.79
C CYS A 357 6.37 -10.59 -17.01
N LEU A 358 6.39 -11.56 -16.09
CA LEU A 358 7.54 -11.87 -15.23
C LEU A 358 8.08 -13.30 -15.43
N LYS A 359 7.62 -14.03 -16.44
CA LYS A 359 7.97 -15.45 -16.69
C LYS A 359 9.48 -15.73 -16.82
N ASN A 360 10.29 -14.72 -17.10
CA ASN A 360 11.75 -14.85 -17.27
C ASN A 360 12.51 -14.66 -15.94
N TYR A 361 11.83 -14.29 -14.86
CA TYR A 361 12.43 -14.10 -13.55
C TYR A 361 12.20 -15.34 -12.67
N LYS A 362 13.02 -15.50 -11.64
CA LYS A 362 12.93 -16.58 -10.66
C LYS A 362 13.18 -16.05 -9.25
N VAL A 363 12.63 -16.72 -8.24
CA VAL A 363 12.98 -16.47 -6.84
C VAL A 363 14.45 -16.89 -6.63
N THR A 364 15.19 -16.04 -5.93
CA THR A 364 16.57 -16.38 -5.51
C THR A 364 16.48 -17.09 -4.17
N THR A 365 16.65 -18.40 -4.21
CA THR A 365 16.51 -19.28 -3.04
C THR A 365 17.30 -20.57 -3.23
N ASN A 366 17.58 -21.26 -2.14
CA ASN A 366 18.07 -22.65 -2.13
C ASN A 366 16.95 -23.67 -1.82
N LYS A 367 15.70 -23.21 -1.60
CA LYS A 367 14.57 -24.06 -1.27
C LYS A 367 14.01 -24.76 -2.52
N VAL A 368 13.46 -25.95 -2.31
CA VAL A 368 12.69 -26.67 -3.34
C VAL A 368 11.24 -26.19 -3.34
N GLU A 369 10.66 -26.03 -2.15
CA GLU A 369 9.28 -25.56 -1.99
C GLU A 369 9.27 -24.11 -1.53
N LEU A 370 8.51 -23.27 -2.26
CA LEU A 370 8.40 -21.85 -1.98
C LEU A 370 7.13 -21.55 -1.19
N THR A 371 7.28 -20.73 -0.15
CA THR A 371 6.12 -20.24 0.62
C THR A 371 5.17 -19.42 -0.27
N VAL A 372 5.71 -18.67 -1.22
CA VAL A 372 4.90 -17.91 -2.16
C VAL A 372 4.06 -18.80 -3.08
N ASP A 373 4.48 -20.03 -3.38
CA ASP A 373 3.69 -20.99 -4.16
C ASP A 373 2.53 -21.56 -3.31
N LEU A 374 2.77 -21.89 -2.06
CA LEU A 374 1.72 -22.28 -1.12
C LEU A 374 0.67 -21.17 -1.00
N VAL A 375 1.10 -19.92 -0.82
CA VAL A 375 0.20 -18.76 -0.73
C VAL A 375 -0.56 -18.54 -2.05
N HIS A 376 0.07 -18.77 -3.20
CA HIS A 376 -0.57 -18.66 -4.51
C HIS A 376 -1.71 -19.67 -4.70
N ASP A 377 -1.45 -20.93 -4.36
CA ASP A 377 -2.38 -22.02 -4.61
C ASP A 377 -3.50 -22.08 -3.55
N ASN A 378 -3.16 -21.85 -2.27
CA ASN A 378 -4.02 -22.10 -1.12
C ASN A 378 -4.51 -20.81 -0.43
N GLY A 379 -4.00 -19.64 -0.85
CA GLY A 379 -4.29 -18.37 -0.20
C GLY A 379 -5.51 -17.64 -0.78
N ILE A 380 -6.36 -17.14 0.11
CA ILE A 380 -7.53 -16.33 -0.21
C ILE A 380 -7.59 -15.18 0.80
N TYR A 381 -8.12 -14.02 0.43
CA TYR A 381 -8.47 -13.01 1.42
C TYR A 381 -9.90 -12.50 1.26
N LEU A 382 -10.48 -12.10 2.39
CA LEU A 382 -11.79 -11.49 2.52
C LEU A 382 -11.67 -10.03 2.96
N GLY A 383 -12.70 -9.24 2.65
CA GLY A 383 -12.72 -7.84 3.03
C GLY A 383 -12.80 -7.63 4.55
N ASN A 384 -11.94 -6.76 5.09
CA ASN A 384 -12.08 -6.21 6.43
C ASN A 384 -12.25 -4.69 6.32
N ASN A 385 -13.30 -4.17 6.93
CA ASN A 385 -13.60 -2.75 7.00
C ASN A 385 -14.44 -2.43 8.25
N GLN A 386 -14.73 -1.16 8.48
CA GLN A 386 -15.49 -0.72 9.66
C GLN A 386 -16.96 -1.19 9.71
N PHE A 387 -17.44 -1.85 8.67
CA PHE A 387 -18.82 -2.38 8.60
C PHE A 387 -18.89 -3.90 8.79
N VAL A 388 -17.74 -4.56 8.85
CA VAL A 388 -17.63 -5.99 9.16
C VAL A 388 -17.79 -6.19 10.66
N GLY A 389 -18.47 -7.26 11.05
CA GLY A 389 -18.70 -7.59 12.46
C GLY A 389 -19.19 -9.01 12.68
N ASN A 390 -19.87 -9.23 13.80
CA ASN A 390 -20.30 -10.56 14.24
C ASN A 390 -21.18 -11.32 13.21
N ARG A 391 -21.91 -10.62 12.32
CA ARG A 391 -22.74 -11.26 11.30
C ARG A 391 -21.89 -12.02 10.30
N GLU A 392 -20.85 -11.37 9.80
CA GLU A 392 -19.92 -11.91 8.80
C GLU A 392 -19.12 -13.08 9.40
N LEU A 393 -18.61 -12.91 10.64
CA LEU A 393 -17.84 -13.96 11.32
C LEU A 393 -18.69 -15.19 11.68
N LYS A 394 -19.97 -15.01 12.09
CA LYS A 394 -20.90 -16.11 12.28
C LYS A 394 -21.17 -16.90 10.98
N GLU A 395 -21.22 -16.21 9.86
CA GLU A 395 -21.39 -16.88 8.57
C GLU A 395 -20.15 -17.68 8.19
N LEU A 396 -18.93 -17.14 8.41
CA LEU A 396 -17.69 -17.89 8.25
C LEU A 396 -17.63 -19.14 9.12
N TYR A 397 -18.02 -19.03 10.39
CA TYR A 397 -18.05 -20.18 11.30
C TYR A 397 -18.93 -21.31 10.77
N LYS A 398 -20.13 -20.99 10.22
CA LYS A 398 -20.98 -21.99 9.60
C LYS A 398 -20.33 -22.63 8.39
N ILE A 399 -19.72 -21.81 7.51
CA ILE A 399 -19.04 -22.29 6.30
C ILE A 399 -17.88 -23.23 6.68
N PHE A 400 -17.07 -22.86 7.66
CA PHE A 400 -15.94 -23.68 8.06
C PHE A 400 -16.36 -25.04 8.68
N LYS A 401 -17.57 -25.11 9.26
CA LYS A 401 -18.14 -26.39 9.71
C LYS A 401 -18.62 -27.30 8.57
N GLU A 402 -18.83 -26.76 7.39
CA GLU A 402 -19.28 -27.51 6.19
C GLU A 402 -18.08 -28.04 5.37
N LEU A 403 -16.84 -27.65 5.71
CA LEU A 403 -15.61 -28.09 5.04
C LEU A 403 -15.15 -29.46 5.54
#